data_7048c059835926fb179d271b082f7c52
#
_entry.id   7048c059835926fb179d271b082f7c52
#
_cell.length_a   1.000
_cell.length_b   1.000
_cell.length_c   1.000
_cell.angle_alpha   90.00
_cell.angle_beta   90.00
_cell.angle_gamma   90.00
#
_symmetry.space_group_name_H-M   'P 1'
#
loop_
_entity.id
_entity.type
_entity.pdbx_description
1 polymer ?
#
loop_
_entity_poly.entity_id
_entity_poly.type
_entity_poly.pdbx_seq_one_letter_code
_entity_poly.pdbx_strand_id
1 'polypeptide(L)'
;MAKQTLGLTERQTQRQKQRLTPLQLLIGQMIEKPIDQLTDYVNQQLIDNPALETKSGEEDWESSEPVEAKESDFESNDIGDYDDNELPVYEQRQHQDPSNSISFYDNLRVQMGETPLSDHQRQIMEYLIGSLDNDGLLRKDLMTINDEMAIYHNVYTTDEEIAEVLHILQQFDPAGIGAQSLQQCLLLQVERRQEGKMKDILRRIISNYFDDLLKNHWRKLQQILHLDDEEKEAVRNEVHKLNPKPGSALGEVQGVSIHQVTPDFIIETTDDGQISFSLRRGRLPDLVVSESYLETLSNLRELSNRDKEMLPLLRRDVDNARMLIDALKQRQITLTKTMAAIIRRQKKFLLDGDEADLRPMALKDVAADTGLDISTISRVTNEKYAETRWGIFRLRYFFSDRYDNDGDEVSTRKVKSALRDIIDHEDKSHPLTDAQLEEEMRRRGFQTKRRTIVKYREQMNIPKSSLRRQ
;
A
#
# COMPACT_ATOMS: atom_id res chain seq x y z
N MET A 1 59.49 -24.04 45.88
CA MET A 1 59.09 -22.73 45.31
C MET A 1 58.79 -22.95 43.83
N ALA A 2 57.51 -23.09 43.51
CA ALA A 2 57.07 -23.26 42.09
C ALA A 2 56.57 -21.90 41.57
N LYS A 3 57.21 -21.39 40.55
CA LYS A 3 56.78 -20.20 39.82
C LYS A 3 55.67 -20.61 38.87
N GLN A 4 54.44 -20.12 39.11
CA GLN A 4 53.37 -20.15 38.16
C GLN A 4 53.57 -19.04 37.13
N THR A 5 53.83 -19.41 35.88
CA THR A 5 53.79 -18.50 34.72
C THR A 5 52.39 -18.47 34.20
N LEU A 6 51.70 -17.34 34.42
CA LEU A 6 50.42 -17.00 33.78
C LEU A 6 50.69 -16.71 32.31
N GLY A 7 50.32 -17.64 31.44
CA GLY A 7 50.29 -17.42 29.97
C GLY A 7 49.01 -16.68 29.59
N LEU A 8 49.09 -15.39 29.32
CA LEU A 8 48.06 -14.63 28.68
C LEU A 8 47.97 -15.03 27.21
N THR A 9 47.01 -15.87 26.84
CA THR A 9 46.68 -16.15 25.45
C THR A 9 45.77 -14.99 24.96
N GLU A 10 46.38 -14.01 24.30
CA GLU A 10 45.63 -13.06 23.47
C GLU A 10 44.94 -13.77 22.30
N ARG A 11 43.66 -13.99 22.40
CA ARG A 11 42.84 -14.36 21.25
C ARG A 11 42.62 -13.12 20.38
N GLN A 12 43.47 -12.92 19.40
CA GLN A 12 43.23 -12.00 18.32
C GLN A 12 42.02 -12.51 17.50
N THR A 13 40.85 -12.01 17.80
CA THR A 13 39.71 -12.16 16.90
C THR A 13 39.90 -11.18 15.74
N GLN A 14 40.45 -11.66 14.63
CA GLN A 14 40.45 -10.95 13.36
C GLN A 14 39.00 -10.83 12.89
N ARG A 15 38.36 -9.71 13.21
CA ARG A 15 37.12 -9.31 12.55
C ARG A 15 37.50 -8.83 11.15
N GLN A 16 37.37 -9.69 10.16
CA GLN A 16 37.42 -9.35 8.76
C GLN A 16 36.22 -8.42 8.48
N LYS A 17 36.46 -7.10 8.50
CA LYS A 17 35.49 -6.13 7.98
C LYS A 17 35.56 -6.27 6.45
N GLN A 18 34.63 -7.03 5.88
CA GLN A 18 34.42 -7.01 4.43
C GLN A 18 33.99 -5.58 4.07
N ARG A 19 34.90 -4.83 3.46
CA ARG A 19 34.55 -3.56 2.83
C ARG A 19 33.86 -3.88 1.52
N LEU A 20 32.57 -3.56 1.43
CA LEU A 20 31.82 -3.65 0.18
C LEU A 20 32.55 -2.82 -0.90
N THR A 21 32.67 -3.38 -2.10
CA THR A 21 33.21 -2.63 -3.23
C THR A 21 32.26 -1.51 -3.62
N PRO A 22 32.73 -0.41 -4.21
CA PRO A 22 31.85 0.68 -4.67
C PRO A 22 30.72 0.20 -5.58
N LEU A 23 31.01 -0.80 -6.44
CA LEU A 23 30.03 -1.43 -7.31
C LEU A 23 28.93 -2.15 -6.50
N GLN A 24 29.29 -2.91 -5.46
CA GLN A 24 28.30 -3.60 -4.63
C GLN A 24 27.38 -2.64 -3.86
N LEU A 25 27.92 -1.50 -3.41
CA LEU A 25 27.13 -0.44 -2.80
C LEU A 25 26.13 0.17 -3.80
N LEU A 26 26.61 0.45 -5.02
CA LEU A 26 25.79 0.99 -6.09
C LEU A 26 24.68 0.02 -6.49
N ILE A 27 24.99 -1.26 -6.67
CA ILE A 27 23.99 -2.30 -6.97
C ILE A 27 22.92 -2.36 -5.86
N GLY A 28 23.34 -2.33 -4.59
CA GLY A 28 22.41 -2.32 -3.46
C GLY A 28 21.43 -1.14 -3.50
N GLN A 29 21.93 0.07 -3.76
CA GLN A 29 21.12 1.28 -3.91
C GLN A 29 20.18 1.21 -5.12
N MET A 30 20.66 0.67 -6.26
CA MET A 30 19.86 0.50 -7.46
C MET A 30 18.70 -0.49 -7.27
N ILE A 31 18.93 -1.59 -6.53
CA ILE A 31 17.91 -2.60 -6.25
C ILE A 31 16.77 -2.01 -5.40
N GLU A 32 17.08 -1.16 -4.42
CA GLU A 32 16.10 -0.58 -3.52
C GLU A 32 15.19 0.44 -4.22
N LYS A 33 15.72 1.22 -5.16
CA LYS A 33 14.96 2.31 -5.80
C LYS A 33 13.77 1.79 -6.61
N PRO A 34 12.57 2.38 -6.47
CA PRO A 34 11.46 2.21 -7.41
C PRO A 34 11.85 2.68 -8.82
N ILE A 35 11.10 2.22 -9.84
CA ILE A 35 11.42 2.49 -11.24
C ILE A 35 11.45 4.00 -11.55
N ASP A 36 10.52 4.77 -10.98
CA ASP A 36 10.42 6.22 -11.21
C ASP A 36 11.65 6.97 -10.68
N GLN A 37 12.04 6.67 -9.42
CA GLN A 37 13.26 7.24 -8.82
C GLN A 37 14.54 6.79 -9.52
N LEU A 38 14.53 5.59 -10.10
CA LEU A 38 15.66 5.07 -10.86
C LEU A 38 15.82 5.82 -12.18
N THR A 39 14.71 6.12 -12.85
CA THR A 39 14.69 6.91 -14.10
C THR A 39 15.24 8.31 -13.85
N ASP A 40 14.79 8.98 -12.78
CA ASP A 40 15.30 10.28 -12.40
C ASP A 40 16.81 10.25 -12.09
N TYR A 41 17.26 9.23 -11.36
CA TYR A 41 18.66 9.05 -11.04
C TYR A 41 19.52 8.83 -12.30
N VAL A 42 19.06 8.01 -13.24
CA VAL A 42 19.77 7.75 -14.51
C VAL A 42 19.84 9.01 -15.36
N ASN A 43 18.75 9.77 -15.46
CA ASN A 43 18.71 11.06 -16.16
C ASN A 43 19.69 12.07 -15.54
N GLN A 44 19.78 12.12 -14.20
CA GLN A 44 20.75 12.94 -13.51
C GLN A 44 22.19 12.52 -13.87
N GLN A 45 22.47 11.22 -13.88
CA GLN A 45 23.80 10.71 -14.24
C GLN A 45 24.16 10.96 -15.70
N LEU A 46 23.19 10.99 -16.63
CA LEU A 46 23.42 11.39 -18.02
C LEU A 46 23.84 12.87 -18.14
N ILE A 47 23.31 13.74 -17.27
CA ILE A 47 23.71 15.16 -17.23
C ILE A 47 25.10 15.32 -16.60
N ASP A 48 25.36 14.58 -15.50
CA ASP A 48 26.58 14.71 -14.71
C ASP A 48 27.82 14.06 -15.34
N ASN A 49 27.62 12.99 -16.15
CA ASN A 49 28.71 12.23 -16.74
C ASN A 49 28.67 12.26 -18.27
N PRO A 50 29.52 13.07 -18.90
CA PRO A 50 29.55 13.22 -20.36
C PRO A 50 30.07 11.99 -21.11
N ALA A 51 30.61 10.98 -20.43
CA ALA A 51 30.99 9.70 -21.01
C ALA A 51 29.82 8.72 -21.20
N LEU A 52 28.62 9.09 -20.69
CA LEU A 52 27.38 8.32 -20.88
C LEU A 52 26.59 8.90 -22.05
N GLU A 53 26.17 8.03 -22.95
CA GLU A 53 25.27 8.36 -24.06
C GLU A 53 24.08 7.38 -24.07
N THR A 54 22.98 7.85 -24.61
CA THR A 54 21.83 6.99 -24.91
C THR A 54 22.05 6.37 -26.29
N LYS A 55 21.78 5.09 -26.43
CA LYS A 55 21.81 4.43 -27.75
C LYS A 55 20.69 5.07 -28.57
N SER A 56 21.07 5.85 -29.59
CA SER A 56 20.16 6.45 -30.57
C SER A 56 19.63 5.37 -31.50
N GLY A 57 18.54 4.76 -31.11
CA GLY A 57 17.74 3.85 -31.91
C GLY A 57 16.29 4.13 -31.57
N GLU A 58 15.48 4.26 -32.60
CA GLU A 58 14.11 4.72 -32.61
C GLU A 58 13.23 4.19 -31.48
N GLU A 59 12.37 5.07 -31.02
CA GLU A 59 11.27 4.90 -30.08
C GLU A 59 10.51 3.58 -30.24
N ASP A 60 10.82 2.58 -29.41
CA ASP A 60 9.84 1.56 -29.04
C ASP A 60 10.14 1.05 -27.62
N TRP A 61 9.47 1.69 -26.66
CA TRP A 61 9.67 1.52 -25.22
C TRP A 61 8.81 0.40 -24.59
N GLU A 62 8.00 -0.29 -25.36
CA GLU A 62 6.87 -1.06 -24.83
C GLU A 62 7.05 -2.58 -24.76
N SER A 63 8.15 -3.17 -25.18
CA SER A 63 8.25 -4.64 -25.16
C SER A 63 9.49 -5.18 -24.48
N SER A 64 9.40 -5.42 -23.17
CA SER A 64 10.18 -6.51 -22.58
C SER A 64 9.45 -7.82 -22.87
N GLU A 65 10.01 -8.67 -23.72
CA GLU A 65 9.45 -10.00 -23.98
C GLU A 65 9.18 -10.77 -22.67
N PRO A 66 8.02 -11.48 -22.59
CA PRO A 66 7.70 -12.29 -21.42
C PRO A 66 8.70 -13.45 -21.30
N VAL A 67 9.36 -13.53 -20.16
CA VAL A 67 10.23 -14.66 -19.85
C VAL A 67 9.35 -15.84 -19.41
N GLU A 68 9.24 -16.86 -20.27
CA GLU A 68 8.60 -18.12 -19.91
C GLU A 68 9.40 -18.82 -18.80
N ALA A 69 8.77 -19.15 -17.70
CA ALA A 69 9.39 -19.91 -16.61
C ALA A 69 9.44 -21.41 -16.98
N LYS A 70 10.33 -21.81 -17.88
CA LYS A 70 10.56 -23.23 -18.20
C LYS A 70 11.47 -23.86 -17.15
N GLU A 71 11.13 -25.08 -16.74
CA GLU A 71 11.81 -25.85 -15.67
C GLU A 71 13.26 -26.28 -16.03
N SER A 72 13.70 -26.14 -17.29
CA SER A 72 14.93 -26.79 -17.79
C SER A 72 16.12 -25.87 -18.13
N ASP A 73 16.00 -24.53 -18.09
CA ASP A 73 16.99 -23.65 -18.76
C ASP A 73 17.81 -22.76 -17.83
N PHE A 74 18.18 -23.24 -16.64
CA PHE A 74 19.06 -22.48 -15.74
C PHE A 74 20.50 -23.05 -15.66
N GLU A 75 20.89 -23.89 -16.58
CA GLU A 75 22.31 -24.23 -16.81
C GLU A 75 22.78 -23.65 -18.14
N SER A 76 23.68 -22.71 -18.01
CA SER A 76 24.56 -22.10 -19.01
C SER A 76 24.24 -20.72 -19.54
N ASN A 77 25.24 -19.88 -19.40
CA ASN A 77 25.46 -18.59 -20.01
C ASN A 77 25.24 -18.63 -21.54
N ASP A 78 24.12 -18.05 -21.99
CA ASP A 78 24.09 -17.40 -23.29
C ASP A 78 22.84 -16.51 -23.34
N ILE A 79 23.05 -15.20 -23.25
CA ILE A 79 22.05 -14.22 -23.60
C ILE A 79 22.18 -13.98 -25.09
N GLY A 80 21.46 -14.79 -25.87
CA GLY A 80 21.34 -14.60 -27.30
C GLY A 80 20.54 -13.36 -27.65
N ASP A 81 20.98 -12.61 -28.65
CA ASP A 81 20.23 -11.57 -29.35
C ASP A 81 18.89 -12.13 -29.81
N TYR A 82 17.77 -11.49 -29.39
CA TYR A 82 16.45 -11.82 -29.86
C TYR A 82 15.95 -10.75 -30.83
N ASP A 83 15.51 -11.22 -31.98
CA ASP A 83 14.98 -10.49 -33.13
C ASP A 83 13.54 -10.02 -32.86
N ASP A 84 13.28 -8.76 -33.13
CA ASP A 84 11.95 -8.12 -33.00
C ASP A 84 11.04 -8.56 -34.16
N ASN A 85 9.91 -9.23 -33.87
CA ASN A 85 8.67 -9.02 -34.63
C ASN A 85 7.50 -9.85 -34.08
N GLU A 86 6.35 -9.14 -33.94
CA GLU A 86 4.97 -9.58 -33.71
C GLU A 86 4.46 -9.60 -32.25
N LEU A 87 3.84 -8.48 -31.88
CA LEU A 87 3.03 -8.34 -30.66
C LEU A 87 1.52 -8.40 -30.96
N PRO A 88 0.71 -9.13 -30.17
CA PRO A 88 -0.72 -8.99 -30.22
C PRO A 88 -1.18 -7.70 -29.52
N VAL A 89 -2.04 -6.96 -30.21
CA VAL A 89 -2.69 -5.73 -29.72
C VAL A 89 -3.62 -6.10 -28.56
N TYR A 90 -3.27 -5.68 -27.34
CA TYR A 90 -4.19 -5.76 -26.20
C TYR A 90 -5.18 -4.60 -26.25
N GLU A 91 -6.46 -4.93 -26.27
CA GLU A 91 -7.55 -3.99 -26.02
C GLU A 91 -7.30 -3.30 -24.66
N GLN A 92 -7.07 -2.01 -24.70
CA GLN A 92 -7.05 -1.15 -23.54
C GLN A 92 -8.39 -1.30 -22.83
N ARG A 93 -8.41 -2.00 -21.68
CA ARG A 93 -9.51 -1.83 -20.73
C ARG A 93 -9.53 -0.35 -20.38
N GLN A 94 -10.63 0.30 -20.79
CA GLN A 94 -10.90 1.68 -20.46
C GLN A 94 -10.69 1.86 -18.96
N HIS A 95 -9.56 2.43 -18.58
CA HIS A 95 -9.44 3.09 -17.30
C HIS A 95 -10.53 4.17 -17.32
N GLN A 96 -11.55 4.02 -16.52
CA GLN A 96 -12.41 5.13 -16.19
C GLN A 96 -11.48 6.19 -15.59
N ASP A 97 -11.25 7.24 -16.38
CA ASP A 97 -10.47 8.38 -15.93
C ASP A 97 -11.09 8.88 -14.63
N PRO A 98 -10.33 8.95 -13.53
CA PRO A 98 -10.83 9.50 -12.27
C PRO A 98 -11.11 11.01 -12.37
N SER A 99 -10.86 11.62 -13.53
CA SER A 99 -11.05 13.05 -13.79
C SER A 99 -12.51 13.52 -13.81
N ASN A 100 -13.51 12.63 -13.72
CA ASN A 100 -14.93 12.99 -13.71
C ASN A 100 -15.64 12.78 -12.36
N SER A 101 -14.96 12.40 -11.30
CA SER A 101 -15.54 12.41 -9.96
C SER A 101 -15.41 13.82 -9.37
N ILE A 102 -16.53 14.53 -9.26
CA ILE A 102 -16.59 15.81 -8.56
C ILE A 102 -16.17 15.55 -7.11
N SER A 103 -15.09 16.20 -6.67
CA SER A 103 -14.60 16.07 -5.30
C SER A 103 -15.69 16.47 -4.30
N PHE A 104 -15.69 15.83 -3.11
CA PHE A 104 -16.60 16.22 -2.02
C PHE A 104 -16.61 17.72 -1.75
N TYR A 105 -15.44 18.35 -1.73
CA TYR A 105 -15.30 19.78 -1.51
C TYR A 105 -15.80 20.62 -2.68
N ASP A 106 -15.62 20.15 -3.92
CA ASP A 106 -16.12 20.84 -5.10
C ASP A 106 -17.65 20.79 -5.17
N ASN A 107 -18.25 19.68 -4.75
CA ASN A 107 -19.72 19.57 -4.62
C ASN A 107 -20.26 20.58 -3.58
N LEU A 108 -19.60 20.72 -2.43
CA LEU A 108 -19.99 21.74 -1.45
C LEU A 108 -19.82 23.16 -1.98
N ARG A 109 -18.78 23.44 -2.76
CA ARG A 109 -18.60 24.74 -3.42
C ARG A 109 -19.68 25.04 -4.46
N VAL A 110 -20.10 24.03 -5.19
CA VAL A 110 -21.24 24.19 -6.13
C VAL A 110 -22.51 24.56 -5.35
N GLN A 111 -22.84 23.85 -4.29
CA GLN A 111 -23.99 24.15 -3.43
C GLN A 111 -23.89 25.53 -2.77
N MET A 112 -22.68 25.94 -2.36
CA MET A 112 -22.44 27.29 -1.87
C MET A 112 -22.74 28.34 -2.94
N GLY A 113 -22.41 28.08 -4.21
CA GLY A 113 -22.74 28.96 -5.33
C GLY A 113 -24.24 29.13 -5.61
N GLU A 114 -25.04 28.12 -5.29
CA GLU A 114 -26.51 28.13 -5.45
C GLU A 114 -27.23 28.83 -4.28
N THR A 115 -26.55 29.01 -3.14
CA THR A 115 -27.16 29.61 -1.94
C THR A 115 -26.97 31.11 -1.96
N PRO A 116 -28.01 31.91 -1.66
CA PRO A 116 -27.92 33.38 -1.61
C PRO A 116 -27.18 33.83 -0.33
N LEU A 117 -25.85 33.99 -0.46
CA LEU A 117 -24.95 34.42 0.61
C LEU A 117 -24.39 35.82 0.29
N SER A 118 -24.19 36.65 1.32
CA SER A 118 -23.39 37.87 1.18
C SER A 118 -21.90 37.52 0.95
N ASP A 119 -21.13 38.44 0.38
CA ASP A 119 -19.68 38.23 0.13
C ASP A 119 -18.94 37.88 1.43
N HIS A 120 -19.33 38.47 2.55
CA HIS A 120 -18.76 38.16 3.86
C HIS A 120 -19.11 36.74 4.32
N GLN A 121 -20.37 36.36 4.23
CA GLN A 121 -20.83 34.99 4.56
C GLN A 121 -20.19 33.95 3.65
N ARG A 122 -19.92 34.28 2.36
CA ARG A 122 -19.25 33.39 1.43
C ARG A 122 -17.81 33.11 1.85
N GLN A 123 -17.08 34.12 2.32
CA GLN A 123 -15.72 33.94 2.85
C GLN A 123 -15.71 33.04 4.10
N ILE A 124 -16.68 33.23 5.01
CA ILE A 124 -16.84 32.37 6.19
C ILE A 124 -17.15 30.93 5.75
N MET A 125 -18.10 30.74 4.83
CA MET A 125 -18.50 29.44 4.32
C MET A 125 -17.33 28.69 3.67
N GLU A 126 -16.53 29.37 2.83
CA GLU A 126 -15.36 28.77 2.18
C GLU A 126 -14.32 28.32 3.21
N TYR A 127 -14.11 29.09 4.26
CA TYR A 127 -13.23 28.73 5.34
C TYR A 127 -13.76 27.52 6.13
N LEU A 128 -15.07 27.48 6.42
CA LEU A 128 -15.72 26.36 7.10
C LEU A 128 -15.61 25.08 6.30
N ILE A 129 -15.85 25.13 4.97
CA ILE A 129 -15.70 24.00 4.07
C ILE A 129 -14.25 23.48 4.10
N GLY A 130 -13.26 24.36 4.06
CA GLY A 130 -11.83 24.00 4.14
C GLY A 130 -11.40 23.48 5.52
N SER A 131 -12.17 23.73 6.58
CA SER A 131 -11.90 23.27 7.96
C SER A 131 -12.57 21.95 8.31
N LEU A 132 -13.39 21.38 7.40
CA LEU A 132 -13.98 20.05 7.58
C LEU A 132 -12.92 18.96 7.54
N ASP A 133 -13.08 17.94 8.37
CA ASP A 133 -12.25 16.75 8.29
C ASP A 133 -12.72 15.78 7.18
N ASN A 134 -11.95 14.71 6.97
CA ASN A 134 -12.27 13.69 5.97
C ASN A 134 -13.61 12.98 6.20
N ASP A 135 -14.12 13.01 7.42
CA ASP A 135 -15.41 12.45 7.78
C ASP A 135 -16.57 13.46 7.53
N GLY A 136 -16.25 14.72 7.17
CA GLY A 136 -17.19 15.81 6.95
C GLY A 136 -17.61 16.51 8.25
N LEU A 137 -16.86 16.31 9.33
CA LEU A 137 -17.14 16.90 10.64
C LEU A 137 -16.27 18.14 10.88
N LEU A 138 -16.80 19.10 11.64
CA LEU A 138 -16.08 20.30 12.07
C LEU A 138 -15.62 20.10 13.51
N ARG A 139 -14.36 19.68 13.69
CA ARG A 139 -13.83 19.40 15.04
C ARG A 139 -13.29 20.62 15.77
N LYS A 140 -13.14 21.73 15.06
CA LYS A 140 -12.65 22.99 15.63
C LYS A 140 -13.79 23.74 16.33
N ASP A 141 -13.47 24.37 17.45
CA ASP A 141 -14.39 25.25 18.12
C ASP A 141 -14.59 26.55 17.34
N LEU A 142 -15.78 27.17 17.43
CA LEU A 142 -16.12 28.41 16.72
C LEU A 142 -15.17 29.56 17.08
N MET A 143 -14.77 29.66 18.34
CA MET A 143 -13.78 30.64 18.80
C MET A 143 -12.42 30.47 18.11
N THR A 144 -11.95 29.25 17.96
CA THR A 144 -10.69 28.95 17.23
C THR A 144 -10.80 29.35 15.76
N ILE A 145 -11.92 29.09 15.13
CA ILE A 145 -12.20 29.46 13.74
C ILE A 145 -12.20 30.98 13.57
N ASN A 146 -12.81 31.71 14.49
CA ASN A 146 -12.84 33.17 14.50
C ASN A 146 -11.42 33.76 14.58
N ASP A 147 -10.61 33.25 15.52
CA ASP A 147 -9.22 33.66 15.66
C ASP A 147 -8.39 33.36 14.41
N GLU A 148 -8.54 32.16 13.82
CA GLU A 148 -7.83 31.77 12.60
C GLU A 148 -8.24 32.63 11.40
N MET A 149 -9.52 32.97 11.25
CA MET A 149 -10.01 33.85 10.18
C MET A 149 -9.47 35.27 10.31
N ALA A 150 -9.39 35.80 11.52
CA ALA A 150 -8.83 37.12 11.78
C ALA A 150 -7.32 37.17 11.48
N ILE A 151 -6.57 36.13 11.86
CA ILE A 151 -5.11 36.06 11.70
C ILE A 151 -4.68 35.79 10.26
N TYR A 152 -5.31 34.81 9.61
CA TYR A 152 -4.83 34.31 8.30
C TYR A 152 -5.54 34.97 7.11
N HIS A 153 -6.78 35.40 7.28
CA HIS A 153 -7.59 35.95 6.18
C HIS A 153 -7.97 37.41 6.34
N ASN A 154 -7.60 38.05 7.46
CA ASN A 154 -8.01 39.43 7.80
C ASN A 154 -9.54 39.64 7.77
N VAL A 155 -10.30 38.58 8.04
CA VAL A 155 -11.77 38.61 8.09
C VAL A 155 -12.18 38.65 9.56
N TYR A 156 -12.76 39.75 9.99
CA TYR A 156 -13.23 39.94 11.35
C TYR A 156 -14.70 39.56 11.41
N THR A 157 -15.02 38.54 12.18
CA THR A 157 -16.38 37.99 12.34
C THR A 157 -16.74 37.85 13.81
N THR A 158 -18.00 37.61 14.09
CA THR A 158 -18.46 37.24 15.43
C THR A 158 -18.79 35.76 15.46
N ASP A 159 -18.72 35.16 16.65
CA ASP A 159 -19.06 33.73 16.82
C ASP A 159 -20.51 33.45 16.41
N GLU A 160 -21.40 34.45 16.55
CA GLU A 160 -22.79 34.35 16.13
C GLU A 160 -22.93 34.29 14.61
N GLU A 161 -22.20 35.09 13.87
CA GLU A 161 -22.19 35.06 12.39
C GLU A 161 -21.63 33.74 11.87
N ILE A 162 -20.56 33.21 12.49
CA ILE A 162 -20.03 31.89 12.15
C ILE A 162 -21.04 30.79 12.41
N ALA A 163 -21.77 30.85 13.52
CA ALA A 163 -22.79 29.89 13.86
C ALA A 163 -23.97 29.93 12.86
N GLU A 164 -24.40 31.10 12.40
CA GLU A 164 -25.42 31.24 11.36
C GLU A 164 -25.00 30.60 10.05
N VAL A 165 -23.76 30.89 9.60
CA VAL A 165 -23.19 30.30 8.35
C VAL A 165 -23.02 28.80 8.51
N LEU A 166 -22.59 28.32 9.68
CA LEU A 166 -22.47 26.87 9.97
C LEU A 166 -23.84 26.19 9.88
N HIS A 167 -24.91 26.84 10.36
CA HIS A 167 -26.26 26.29 10.24
C HIS A 167 -26.71 26.17 8.78
N ILE A 168 -26.32 27.09 7.92
CA ILE A 168 -26.56 27.00 6.47
C ILE A 168 -25.75 25.83 5.88
N LEU A 169 -24.46 25.67 6.24
CA LEU A 169 -23.63 24.57 5.81
C LEU A 169 -24.23 23.20 6.21
N GLN A 170 -24.81 23.11 7.41
CA GLN A 170 -25.46 21.89 7.88
C GLN A 170 -26.71 21.51 7.08
N GLN A 171 -27.21 22.40 6.22
CA GLN A 171 -28.31 22.10 5.29
C GLN A 171 -27.83 21.53 3.93
N PHE A 172 -26.53 21.50 3.65
CA PHE A 172 -25.99 20.97 2.41
C PHE A 172 -26.03 19.44 2.37
N ASP A 173 -25.91 18.88 1.16
CA ASP A 173 -25.77 17.45 0.94
C ASP A 173 -24.29 17.03 0.88
N PRO A 174 -23.96 15.90 1.53
CA PRO A 174 -24.78 14.94 2.27
C PRO A 174 -25.19 15.39 3.67
N ALA A 175 -26.34 14.89 4.14
CA ALA A 175 -26.86 15.22 5.45
C ALA A 175 -25.90 14.89 6.60
N GLY A 176 -25.73 15.82 7.56
CA GLY A 176 -24.85 15.65 8.72
C GLY A 176 -23.48 16.29 8.60
N ILE A 177 -23.21 17.01 7.50
CA ILE A 177 -21.98 17.80 7.31
C ILE A 177 -21.95 18.96 8.30
N GLY A 178 -20.72 19.37 8.70
CA GLY A 178 -20.51 20.50 9.61
C GLY A 178 -20.93 20.24 11.05
N ALA A 179 -21.19 18.99 11.41
CA ALA A 179 -21.46 18.62 12.80
C ALA A 179 -20.15 18.62 13.62
N GLN A 180 -20.20 19.08 14.86
CA GLN A 180 -19.06 19.10 15.77
C GLN A 180 -18.81 17.74 16.45
N SER A 181 -19.82 16.87 16.48
CA SER A 181 -19.75 15.55 17.08
C SER A 181 -20.52 14.52 16.25
N LEU A 182 -20.17 13.21 16.42
CA LEU A 182 -20.91 12.13 15.79
C LEU A 182 -22.40 12.13 16.20
N GLN A 183 -22.68 12.42 17.45
CA GLN A 183 -24.07 12.53 17.95
C GLN A 183 -24.86 13.59 17.19
N GLN A 184 -24.27 14.77 17.00
CA GLN A 184 -24.90 15.87 16.25
C GLN A 184 -25.05 15.50 14.76
N CYS A 185 -24.06 14.83 14.16
CA CYS A 185 -24.14 14.36 12.79
C CYS A 185 -25.34 13.45 12.55
N LEU A 186 -25.54 12.45 13.42
CA LEU A 186 -26.68 11.55 13.31
C LEU A 186 -28.01 12.28 13.61
N LEU A 187 -28.02 13.24 14.53
CA LEU A 187 -29.18 14.03 14.83
C LEU A 187 -29.63 14.85 13.61
N LEU A 188 -28.72 15.55 12.94
CA LEU A 188 -29.00 16.31 11.72
C LEU A 188 -29.59 15.43 10.60
N GLN A 189 -29.10 14.20 10.47
CA GLN A 189 -29.65 13.25 9.50
C GLN A 189 -31.07 12.82 9.83
N VAL A 190 -31.35 12.60 11.12
CA VAL A 190 -32.70 12.25 11.57
C VAL A 190 -33.67 13.44 11.42
N GLU A 191 -33.22 14.68 11.65
CA GLU A 191 -34.03 15.88 11.48
C GLU A 191 -34.48 16.12 10.05
N ARG A 192 -33.68 15.72 9.07
CA ARG A 192 -34.04 15.77 7.62
C ARG A 192 -35.06 14.73 7.18
N ARG A 193 -35.33 13.70 7.98
CA ARG A 193 -36.32 12.67 7.64
C ARG A 193 -37.74 13.20 7.78
N GLN A 194 -38.67 12.52 7.08
CA GLN A 194 -40.10 12.83 7.19
C GLN A 194 -40.58 12.66 8.61
N GLU A 195 -41.52 13.51 9.04
CA GLU A 195 -42.11 13.47 10.37
C GLU A 195 -42.92 12.19 10.59
N GLY A 196 -42.74 11.57 11.75
CA GLY A 196 -43.40 10.32 12.11
C GLY A 196 -42.89 9.76 13.44
N LYS A 197 -43.59 8.79 13.99
CA LYS A 197 -43.22 8.13 15.27
C LYS A 197 -41.77 7.64 15.28
N MET A 198 -41.26 7.13 14.12
CA MET A 198 -39.92 6.64 14.01
C MET A 198 -38.88 7.76 14.20
N LYS A 199 -39.11 8.94 13.63
CA LYS A 199 -38.24 10.12 13.80
C LYS A 199 -38.15 10.53 15.27
N ASP A 200 -39.28 10.55 15.99
CA ASP A 200 -39.30 10.91 17.40
C ASP A 200 -38.54 9.90 18.27
N ILE A 201 -38.69 8.62 17.99
CA ILE A 201 -37.97 7.56 18.71
C ILE A 201 -36.45 7.68 18.45
N LEU A 202 -36.02 7.80 17.17
CA LEU A 202 -34.61 7.98 16.81
C LEU A 202 -34.04 9.26 17.45
N ARG A 203 -34.75 10.37 17.40
CA ARG A 203 -34.35 11.62 18.04
C ARG A 203 -34.12 11.45 19.55
N ARG A 204 -35.04 10.77 20.26
CA ARG A 204 -34.88 10.48 21.68
C ARG A 204 -33.71 9.60 22.00
N ILE A 205 -33.47 8.55 21.18
CA ILE A 205 -32.35 7.64 21.36
C ILE A 205 -31.04 8.38 21.20
N ILE A 206 -30.89 9.14 20.10
CA ILE A 206 -29.63 9.82 19.78
C ILE A 206 -29.38 10.98 20.76
N SER A 207 -30.43 11.75 21.18
CA SER A 207 -30.24 12.87 22.10
C SER A 207 -29.93 12.42 23.52
N ASN A 208 -30.63 11.41 24.04
CA ASN A 208 -30.63 11.10 25.49
C ASN A 208 -29.92 9.79 25.83
N TYR A 209 -29.84 8.86 24.91
CA TYR A 209 -29.33 7.50 25.15
C TYR A 209 -28.21 7.09 24.16
N PHE A 210 -27.44 8.05 23.68
CA PHE A 210 -26.39 7.84 22.71
C PHE A 210 -25.31 6.83 23.18
N ASP A 211 -24.92 6.91 24.45
CA ASP A 211 -23.95 5.97 25.04
C ASP A 211 -24.46 4.52 25.09
N ASP A 212 -25.75 4.34 25.36
CA ASP A 212 -26.36 3.00 25.35
C ASP A 212 -26.49 2.46 23.91
N LEU A 213 -26.71 3.34 22.93
CA LEU A 213 -26.71 3.01 21.52
C LEU A 213 -25.31 2.54 21.04
N LEU A 214 -24.25 3.27 21.40
CA LEU A 214 -22.85 2.90 21.06
C LEU A 214 -22.42 1.57 21.68
N LYS A 215 -22.93 1.25 22.88
CA LYS A 215 -22.66 0.01 23.60
C LYS A 215 -23.57 -1.14 23.17
N ASN A 216 -24.45 -0.93 22.20
CA ASN A 216 -25.44 -1.93 21.73
C ASN A 216 -26.36 -2.47 22.84
N HIS A 217 -26.75 -1.63 23.80
CA HIS A 217 -27.63 -2.02 24.92
C HIS A 217 -29.11 -2.03 24.50
N TRP A 218 -29.47 -2.67 23.40
CA TRP A 218 -30.85 -2.67 22.86
C TRP A 218 -31.93 -3.11 23.82
N ARG A 219 -31.63 -4.09 24.72
CA ARG A 219 -32.60 -4.52 25.74
C ARG A 219 -32.98 -3.39 26.73
N LYS A 220 -31.99 -2.59 27.11
CA LYS A 220 -32.20 -1.44 28.00
C LYS A 220 -32.98 -0.34 27.29
N LEU A 221 -32.66 -0.04 26.04
CA LEU A 221 -33.37 0.93 25.21
C LEU A 221 -34.84 0.51 25.00
N GLN A 222 -35.09 -0.78 24.74
CA GLN A 222 -36.43 -1.35 24.59
C GLN A 222 -37.28 -1.16 25.84
N GLN A 223 -36.73 -1.40 27.04
CA GLN A 223 -37.42 -1.22 28.30
C GLN A 223 -37.73 0.25 28.61
N ILE A 224 -36.79 1.15 28.34
CA ILE A 224 -36.94 2.60 28.64
C ILE A 224 -37.95 3.25 27.70
N LEU A 225 -37.96 2.87 26.43
CA LEU A 225 -38.80 3.47 25.40
C LEU A 225 -40.11 2.71 25.20
N HIS A 226 -40.32 1.61 25.93
CA HIS A 226 -41.49 0.72 25.82
C HIS A 226 -41.76 0.28 24.37
N LEU A 227 -40.70 -0.13 23.66
CA LEU A 227 -40.78 -0.58 22.26
C LEU A 227 -41.18 -2.04 22.21
N ASP A 228 -41.99 -2.40 21.22
CA ASP A 228 -42.27 -3.78 20.87
C ASP A 228 -41.04 -4.41 20.13
N ASP A 229 -40.98 -5.73 20.03
CA ASP A 229 -39.86 -6.41 19.37
C ASP A 229 -39.76 -6.04 17.88
N GLU A 230 -40.89 -5.88 17.19
CA GLU A 230 -40.96 -5.41 15.81
C GLU A 230 -40.47 -3.96 15.66
N GLU A 231 -40.88 -3.07 16.57
CA GLU A 231 -40.44 -1.67 16.59
C GLU A 231 -38.94 -1.55 16.89
N LYS A 232 -38.39 -2.38 17.78
CA LYS A 232 -36.96 -2.44 18.09
C LYS A 232 -36.16 -2.79 16.85
N GLU A 233 -36.56 -3.81 16.08
CA GLU A 233 -35.86 -4.19 14.85
C GLU A 233 -35.99 -3.12 13.78
N ALA A 234 -37.14 -2.50 13.63
CA ALA A 234 -37.36 -1.37 12.73
C ALA A 234 -36.44 -0.19 13.07
N VAL A 235 -36.34 0.19 14.35
CA VAL A 235 -35.45 1.25 14.83
C VAL A 235 -33.99 0.90 14.58
N ARG A 236 -33.59 -0.36 14.84
CA ARG A 236 -32.22 -0.84 14.57
C ARG A 236 -31.86 -0.73 13.10
N ASN A 237 -32.75 -1.17 12.22
CA ASN A 237 -32.54 -1.08 10.76
C ASN A 237 -32.47 0.37 10.30
N GLU A 238 -33.25 1.27 10.89
CA GLU A 238 -33.18 2.70 10.57
C GLU A 238 -31.88 3.36 11.09
N VAL A 239 -31.37 2.97 12.25
CA VAL A 239 -30.05 3.41 12.74
C VAL A 239 -28.93 2.96 11.82
N HIS A 240 -28.99 1.73 11.28
CA HIS A 240 -27.99 1.22 10.32
C HIS A 240 -27.99 1.96 8.98
N LYS A 241 -29.09 2.64 8.62
CA LYS A 241 -29.16 3.47 7.40
C LYS A 241 -28.53 4.87 7.59
N LEU A 242 -28.22 5.26 8.83
CA LEU A 242 -27.53 6.52 9.09
C LEU A 242 -26.05 6.41 8.73
N ASN A 243 -25.53 7.47 8.12
CA ASN A 243 -24.12 7.51 7.72
C ASN A 243 -23.28 8.23 8.80
N PRO A 244 -22.40 7.54 9.53
CA PRO A 244 -21.53 8.16 10.53
C PRO A 244 -20.41 9.02 9.93
N LYS A 245 -20.15 8.92 8.62
CA LYS A 245 -19.08 9.60 7.92
C LYS A 245 -19.57 10.18 6.59
N PRO A 246 -20.31 11.30 6.62
CA PRO A 246 -20.91 11.86 5.41
C PRO A 246 -19.86 12.29 4.37
N GLY A 247 -18.68 12.75 4.77
CA GLY A 247 -17.61 13.15 3.87
C GLY A 247 -17.04 12.01 3.03
N SER A 248 -16.97 10.79 3.58
CA SER A 248 -16.44 9.63 2.87
C SER A 248 -17.41 9.01 1.86
N ALA A 249 -18.70 9.38 1.90
CA ALA A 249 -19.73 8.82 1.03
C ALA A 249 -19.60 9.29 -0.43
N LEU A 250 -18.92 10.38 -0.69
CA LEU A 250 -18.71 10.97 -2.03
C LEU A 250 -17.36 10.64 -2.67
N GLY A 251 -16.63 9.69 -2.11
CA GLY A 251 -15.62 8.91 -2.85
C GLY A 251 -14.20 9.48 -2.93
N GLU A 252 -13.90 10.72 -2.53
CA GLU A 252 -12.53 11.20 -2.52
C GLU A 252 -12.19 11.94 -1.22
N VAL A 253 -11.34 11.29 -0.44
CA VAL A 253 -10.63 11.93 0.66
C VAL A 253 -9.52 12.80 0.08
N GLN A 254 -9.72 14.12 -0.01
CA GLN A 254 -8.63 15.04 -0.35
C GLN A 254 -7.50 14.87 0.67
N GLY A 255 -6.33 14.49 0.20
CA GLY A 255 -5.12 14.31 1.01
C GLY A 255 -4.71 12.86 1.26
N VAL A 256 -5.54 11.88 1.01
CA VAL A 256 -5.02 10.55 0.71
C VAL A 256 -4.69 10.57 -0.77
N SER A 257 -3.48 11.01 -1.10
CA SER A 257 -2.87 10.67 -2.38
C SER A 257 -3.11 9.18 -2.55
N ILE A 258 -4.02 8.82 -3.46
CA ILE A 258 -4.09 7.44 -3.92
C ILE A 258 -2.72 7.24 -4.53
N HIS A 259 -1.79 6.68 -3.75
CA HIS A 259 -0.50 6.31 -4.27
C HIS A 259 -0.80 5.29 -5.36
N GLN A 260 -0.89 5.79 -6.57
CA GLN A 260 -0.96 4.94 -7.75
C GLN A 260 0.34 4.16 -7.77
N VAL A 261 0.25 2.93 -7.32
CA VAL A 261 1.40 2.04 -7.23
C VAL A 261 1.67 1.51 -8.63
N THR A 262 2.74 1.98 -9.24
CA THR A 262 3.25 1.40 -10.47
C THR A 262 3.91 0.04 -10.15
N PRO A 263 3.39 -1.08 -10.69
CA PRO A 263 3.99 -2.39 -10.44
C PRO A 263 5.36 -2.49 -11.12
N ASP A 264 6.33 -3.11 -10.44
CA ASP A 264 7.65 -3.39 -11.02
C ASP A 264 7.64 -4.65 -11.91
N PHE A 265 6.72 -5.58 -11.64
CA PHE A 265 6.57 -6.84 -12.37
C PHE A 265 5.15 -7.01 -12.86
N ILE A 266 5.00 -7.53 -14.06
CA ILE A 266 3.71 -7.94 -14.63
C ILE A 266 3.76 -9.46 -14.78
N ILE A 267 2.78 -10.16 -14.17
CA ILE A 267 2.68 -11.62 -14.23
C ILE A 267 1.43 -11.97 -15.02
N GLU A 268 1.62 -12.61 -16.13
CA GLU A 268 0.54 -13.08 -16.99
C GLU A 268 0.35 -14.58 -16.80
N THR A 269 -0.88 -14.98 -16.65
CA THR A 269 -1.25 -16.39 -16.50
C THR A 269 -2.14 -16.77 -17.67
N THR A 270 -1.69 -17.70 -18.49
CA THR A 270 -2.44 -18.25 -19.61
C THR A 270 -3.41 -19.33 -19.09
N ASP A 271 -4.56 -19.49 -19.74
CA ASP A 271 -5.55 -20.51 -19.37
C ASP A 271 -5.00 -21.94 -19.44
N ASP A 272 -3.94 -22.18 -20.18
CA ASP A 272 -3.20 -23.45 -20.24
C ASP A 272 -2.31 -23.72 -18.99
N GLY A 273 -2.33 -22.83 -17.99
CA GLY A 273 -1.55 -22.96 -16.76
C GLY A 273 -0.07 -22.59 -16.90
N GLN A 274 0.31 -21.95 -18.00
CA GLN A 274 1.64 -21.35 -18.14
C GLN A 274 1.64 -19.96 -17.48
N ILE A 275 2.74 -19.64 -16.79
CA ILE A 275 2.95 -18.35 -16.15
C ILE A 275 4.15 -17.70 -16.80
N SER A 276 3.92 -16.56 -17.43
CA SER A 276 4.96 -15.67 -17.94
C SER A 276 5.06 -14.44 -17.06
N PHE A 277 6.21 -13.80 -17.00
CA PHE A 277 6.39 -12.56 -16.30
C PHE A 277 7.33 -11.64 -17.05
N SER A 278 7.06 -10.36 -16.96
CA SER A 278 7.91 -9.30 -17.50
C SER A 278 8.29 -8.31 -16.41
N LEU A 279 9.51 -7.77 -16.51
CA LEU A 279 9.98 -6.68 -15.66
C LEU A 279 9.64 -5.37 -16.34
N ARG A 280 8.90 -4.51 -15.69
CA ARG A 280 8.60 -3.18 -16.20
C ARG A 280 9.89 -2.36 -16.20
N ARG A 281 10.36 -1.98 -17.39
CA ARG A 281 11.59 -1.19 -17.56
C ARG A 281 11.37 0.31 -17.31
N GLY A 282 10.13 0.78 -17.34
CA GLY A 282 9.80 2.18 -17.29
C GLY A 282 10.37 2.95 -18.50
N ARG A 283 10.71 4.20 -18.30
CA ARG A 283 11.36 5.07 -19.31
C ARG A 283 12.90 5.06 -19.16
N LEU A 284 13.50 3.93 -18.83
CA LEU A 284 14.96 3.84 -18.70
C LEU A 284 15.60 3.78 -20.09
N PRO A 285 16.44 4.76 -20.46
CA PRO A 285 17.16 4.72 -21.73
C PRO A 285 18.21 3.60 -21.73
N ASP A 286 18.44 3.00 -22.89
CA ASP A 286 19.57 2.11 -23.07
C ASP A 286 20.86 2.93 -23.06
N LEU A 287 21.72 2.66 -22.07
CA LEU A 287 22.93 3.40 -21.84
C LEU A 287 24.12 2.72 -22.51
N VAL A 288 24.92 3.52 -23.19
CA VAL A 288 26.20 3.12 -23.76
C VAL A 288 27.31 4.08 -23.32
N VAL A 289 28.53 3.60 -23.31
CA VAL A 289 29.71 4.46 -23.11
C VAL A 289 30.01 5.12 -24.45
N SER A 290 30.15 6.43 -24.45
CA SER A 290 30.46 7.21 -25.65
C SER A 290 31.74 6.69 -26.33
N GLU A 291 31.63 6.37 -27.63
CA GLU A 291 32.78 5.93 -28.43
C GLU A 291 33.84 7.03 -28.57
N SER A 292 33.39 8.27 -28.70
CA SER A 292 34.28 9.44 -28.80
C SER A 292 35.18 9.60 -27.55
N TYR A 293 34.63 9.29 -26.35
CA TYR A 293 35.42 9.27 -25.11
C TYR A 293 36.41 8.09 -25.04
N LEU A 294 36.02 6.94 -25.55
CA LEU A 294 36.92 5.78 -25.62
C LEU A 294 38.06 6.00 -26.60
N GLU A 295 37.82 6.58 -27.77
CA GLU A 295 38.81 6.96 -28.74
C GLU A 295 39.75 8.04 -28.18
N THR A 296 39.21 9.09 -27.55
CA THR A 296 40.02 10.12 -26.90
C THR A 296 40.94 9.50 -25.84
N LEU A 297 40.44 8.57 -25.05
CA LEU A 297 41.20 7.88 -24.00
C LEU A 297 42.30 6.97 -24.59
N SER A 298 42.09 6.36 -25.77
CA SER A 298 43.11 5.58 -26.48
C SER A 298 44.19 6.48 -27.09
N ASN A 299 43.76 7.58 -27.71
CA ASN A 299 44.68 8.53 -28.37
C ASN A 299 45.55 9.31 -27.37
N LEU A 300 45.00 9.68 -26.21
CA LEU A 300 45.73 10.35 -25.13
C LEU A 300 46.81 9.46 -24.46
N ARG A 301 46.74 8.13 -24.62
CA ARG A 301 47.82 7.23 -24.16
C ARG A 301 49.09 7.38 -24.97
N GLU A 302 49.00 7.87 -26.21
CA GLU A 302 50.13 8.05 -27.15
C GLU A 302 50.68 9.48 -27.18
N LEU A 303 49.98 10.47 -26.61
CA LEU A 303 50.31 11.90 -26.67
C LEU A 303 51.03 12.48 -25.43
N SER A 304 51.57 13.63 -25.59
CA SER A 304 52.57 14.39 -24.79
C SER A 304 52.20 14.62 -23.30
N ASN A 305 53.21 15.01 -22.50
CA ASN A 305 53.13 15.15 -21.03
C ASN A 305 52.15 16.22 -20.49
N ARG A 306 51.63 17.12 -21.33
CA ARG A 306 50.66 18.14 -20.91
C ARG A 306 49.22 17.58 -20.77
N ASP A 307 48.90 16.57 -21.53
CA ASP A 307 47.55 15.99 -21.57
C ASP A 307 47.34 14.91 -20.50
N LYS A 308 48.40 14.54 -19.78
CA LYS A 308 48.37 13.53 -18.70
C LYS A 308 47.57 13.95 -17.47
N GLU A 309 47.32 15.27 -17.26
CA GLU A 309 46.50 15.77 -16.16
C GLU A 309 44.99 15.50 -16.37
N MET A 310 44.51 15.43 -17.62
CA MET A 310 43.12 15.13 -17.95
C MET A 310 42.82 13.60 -17.96
N LEU A 311 43.85 12.76 -18.16
CA LEU A 311 43.68 11.30 -18.21
C LEU A 311 43.00 10.69 -16.99
N PRO A 312 43.29 11.08 -15.72
CA PRO A 312 42.63 10.48 -14.55
C PRO A 312 41.15 10.87 -14.46
N LEU A 313 40.77 12.07 -14.92
CA LEU A 313 39.39 12.50 -14.95
C LEU A 313 38.59 11.72 -15.99
N LEU A 314 39.07 11.64 -17.23
CA LEU A 314 38.41 10.88 -18.29
C LEU A 314 38.29 9.39 -17.96
N ARG A 315 39.31 8.80 -17.35
CA ARG A 315 39.24 7.40 -16.88
C ARG A 315 38.17 7.24 -15.83
N ARG A 316 38.11 8.13 -14.86
CA ARG A 316 37.11 8.09 -13.80
C ARG A 316 35.70 8.18 -14.36
N ASP A 317 35.47 9.04 -15.35
CA ASP A 317 34.15 9.24 -15.93
C ASP A 317 33.72 8.02 -16.77
N VAL A 318 34.63 7.43 -17.54
CA VAL A 318 34.41 6.16 -18.27
C VAL A 318 34.18 5.01 -17.30
N ASP A 319 34.98 4.90 -16.23
CA ASP A 319 34.83 3.83 -15.23
C ASP A 319 33.51 3.98 -14.46
N ASN A 320 33.07 5.20 -14.14
CA ASN A 320 31.78 5.47 -13.52
C ASN A 320 30.62 5.10 -14.47
N ALA A 321 30.75 5.42 -15.77
CA ALA A 321 29.76 5.06 -16.78
C ALA A 321 29.59 3.55 -16.88
N ARG A 322 30.71 2.81 -16.99
CA ARG A 322 30.69 1.34 -17.03
C ARG A 322 30.10 0.75 -15.75
N MET A 323 30.50 1.28 -14.59
CA MET A 323 30.01 0.81 -13.30
C MET A 323 28.49 0.99 -13.19
N LEU A 324 27.93 2.11 -13.70
CA LEU A 324 26.49 2.34 -13.73
C LEU A 324 25.76 1.36 -14.64
N ILE A 325 26.25 1.15 -15.85
CA ILE A 325 25.69 0.19 -16.81
C ILE A 325 25.71 -1.24 -16.24
N ASP A 326 26.83 -1.64 -15.66
CA ASP A 326 26.96 -2.97 -15.03
C ASP A 326 26.02 -3.12 -13.83
N ALA A 327 25.85 -2.06 -13.03
CA ALA A 327 24.93 -2.07 -11.89
C ALA A 327 23.47 -2.22 -12.34
N LEU A 328 23.05 -1.55 -13.44
CA LEU A 328 21.72 -1.67 -14.00
C LEU A 328 21.46 -3.08 -14.58
N LYS A 329 22.41 -3.64 -15.33
CA LYS A 329 22.33 -5.02 -15.82
C LYS A 329 22.23 -6.02 -14.66
N GLN A 330 23.06 -5.87 -13.65
CA GLN A 330 23.03 -6.75 -12.48
C GLN A 330 21.74 -6.62 -11.67
N ARG A 331 21.17 -5.40 -11.58
CA ARG A 331 19.85 -5.19 -11.01
C ARG A 331 18.79 -5.99 -11.76
N GLN A 332 18.76 -5.91 -13.08
CA GLN A 332 17.79 -6.63 -13.91
C GLN A 332 17.90 -8.15 -13.70
N ILE A 333 19.11 -8.70 -13.76
CA ILE A 333 19.37 -10.13 -13.53
C ILE A 333 18.90 -10.55 -12.13
N THR A 334 19.19 -9.74 -11.10
CA THR A 334 18.82 -10.04 -9.73
C THR A 334 17.31 -10.05 -9.54
N LEU A 335 16.61 -9.05 -10.09
CA LEU A 335 15.15 -8.93 -10.03
C LEU A 335 14.47 -10.10 -10.75
N THR A 336 14.94 -10.43 -11.98
CA THR A 336 14.40 -11.54 -12.78
C THR A 336 14.59 -12.89 -12.08
N LYS A 337 15.81 -13.18 -11.57
CA LYS A 337 16.07 -14.43 -10.82
C LYS A 337 15.20 -14.56 -9.58
N THR A 338 15.05 -13.47 -8.83
CA THR A 338 14.22 -13.47 -7.60
C THR A 338 12.75 -13.73 -7.94
N MET A 339 12.22 -13.06 -8.97
CA MET A 339 10.83 -13.23 -9.37
C MET A 339 10.55 -14.64 -9.90
N ALA A 340 11.44 -15.20 -10.73
CA ALA A 340 11.34 -16.58 -11.21
C ALA A 340 11.28 -17.60 -10.05
N ALA A 341 12.10 -17.41 -9.01
CA ALA A 341 12.08 -18.28 -7.83
C ALA A 341 10.76 -18.15 -7.03
N ILE A 342 10.22 -16.92 -6.89
CA ILE A 342 8.92 -16.69 -6.24
C ILE A 342 7.80 -17.37 -7.02
N ILE A 343 7.72 -17.16 -8.34
CA ILE A 343 6.70 -17.76 -9.22
C ILE A 343 6.73 -19.28 -9.13
N ARG A 344 7.92 -19.91 -9.19
CA ARG A 344 8.07 -21.37 -9.09
C ARG A 344 7.48 -21.93 -7.80
N ARG A 345 7.66 -21.23 -6.69
CA ARG A 345 7.15 -21.67 -5.38
C ARG A 345 5.67 -21.38 -5.20
N GLN A 346 5.18 -20.26 -5.72
CA GLN A 346 3.79 -19.78 -5.55
C GLN A 346 2.90 -20.05 -6.77
N LYS A 347 3.31 -20.98 -7.65
CA LYS A 347 2.62 -21.31 -8.91
C LYS A 347 1.11 -21.53 -8.70
N LYS A 348 0.73 -22.24 -7.64
CA LYS A 348 -0.67 -22.58 -7.34
C LYS A 348 -1.52 -21.32 -7.06
N PHE A 349 -1.04 -20.47 -6.17
CA PHE A 349 -1.71 -19.20 -5.87
C PHE A 349 -1.86 -18.32 -7.11
N LEU A 350 -0.83 -18.23 -7.94
CA LEU A 350 -0.86 -17.39 -9.14
C LEU A 350 -1.86 -17.90 -10.20
N LEU A 351 -2.14 -19.21 -10.23
CA LEU A 351 -3.15 -19.82 -11.11
C LEU A 351 -4.57 -19.62 -10.57
N ASP A 352 -4.80 -19.95 -9.30
CA ASP A 352 -6.13 -20.09 -8.72
C ASP A 352 -6.60 -18.82 -7.98
N GLY A 353 -5.67 -17.99 -7.50
CA GLY A 353 -5.97 -16.76 -6.76
C GLY A 353 -6.41 -16.95 -5.31
N ASP A 354 -6.46 -18.19 -4.82
CA ASP A 354 -6.88 -18.48 -3.44
C ASP A 354 -5.74 -18.28 -2.44
N GLU A 355 -5.95 -17.42 -1.44
CA GLU A 355 -4.98 -17.22 -0.34
C GLU A 355 -4.65 -18.50 0.43
N ALA A 356 -5.55 -19.49 0.43
CA ALA A 356 -5.35 -20.80 1.06
C ALA A 356 -4.25 -21.62 0.35
N ASP A 357 -4.00 -21.37 -0.92
CA ASP A 357 -3.00 -22.07 -1.73
C ASP A 357 -1.59 -21.44 -1.66
N LEU A 358 -1.45 -20.34 -0.92
CA LEU A 358 -0.14 -19.75 -0.64
C LEU A 358 0.74 -20.70 0.18
N ARG A 359 1.84 -21.13 -0.43
CA ARG A 359 2.85 -21.95 0.26
C ARG A 359 3.69 -21.11 1.21
N PRO A 360 4.04 -21.60 2.40
CA PRO A 360 4.95 -20.91 3.29
C PRO A 360 6.32 -20.78 2.62
N MET A 361 6.86 -19.56 2.61
CA MET A 361 8.14 -19.25 1.96
C MET A 361 8.89 -18.20 2.77
N ALA A 362 10.11 -18.52 3.19
CA ALA A 362 11.00 -17.60 3.88
C ALA A 362 12.02 -16.99 2.89
N LEU A 363 12.57 -15.81 3.23
CA LEU A 363 13.61 -15.15 2.42
C LEU A 363 14.82 -16.06 2.15
N LYS A 364 15.21 -16.88 3.14
CA LYS A 364 16.32 -17.82 3.00
C LYS A 364 16.07 -18.93 1.97
N ASP A 365 14.80 -19.29 1.74
CA ASP A 365 14.44 -20.33 0.78
C ASP A 365 14.64 -19.83 -0.66
N VAL A 366 14.26 -18.57 -0.92
CA VAL A 366 14.51 -17.91 -2.20
C VAL A 366 16.00 -17.62 -2.38
N ALA A 367 16.70 -17.24 -1.30
CA ALA A 367 18.16 -17.05 -1.34
C ALA A 367 18.90 -18.33 -1.73
N ALA A 368 18.46 -19.48 -1.20
CA ALA A 368 19.04 -20.78 -1.56
C ALA A 368 18.76 -21.16 -3.03
N ASP A 369 17.56 -20.88 -3.54
CA ASP A 369 17.18 -21.19 -4.93
C ASP A 369 17.92 -20.31 -5.96
N THR A 370 18.17 -19.05 -5.61
CA THR A 370 18.77 -18.05 -6.51
C THR A 370 20.29 -17.94 -6.37
N GLY A 371 20.86 -18.49 -5.31
CA GLY A 371 22.29 -18.32 -4.95
C GLY A 371 22.65 -16.89 -4.51
N LEU A 372 21.64 -16.05 -4.19
CA LEU A 372 21.83 -14.67 -3.75
C LEU A 372 21.84 -14.58 -2.22
N ASP A 373 22.44 -13.50 -1.70
CA ASP A 373 22.40 -13.23 -0.26
C ASP A 373 20.98 -12.87 0.22
N ILE A 374 20.63 -13.30 1.44
CA ILE A 374 19.34 -13.00 2.07
C ILE A 374 19.08 -11.48 2.15
N SER A 375 20.14 -10.69 2.40
CA SER A 375 20.04 -9.23 2.41
C SER A 375 19.64 -8.66 1.05
N THR A 376 20.12 -9.24 -0.05
CA THR A 376 19.75 -8.86 -1.41
C THR A 376 18.30 -9.19 -1.69
N ILE A 377 17.84 -10.40 -1.36
CA ILE A 377 16.42 -10.79 -1.50
C ILE A 377 15.51 -9.87 -0.68
N SER A 378 15.91 -9.54 0.54
CA SER A 378 15.17 -8.60 1.38
C SER A 378 15.02 -7.22 0.73
N ARG A 379 16.07 -6.69 0.10
CA ARG A 379 16.02 -5.40 -0.64
C ARG A 379 15.14 -5.49 -1.88
N VAL A 380 15.23 -6.60 -2.64
CA VAL A 380 14.36 -6.83 -3.80
C VAL A 380 12.88 -6.87 -3.41
N THR A 381 12.54 -7.51 -2.28
CA THR A 381 11.14 -7.69 -1.86
C THR A 381 10.56 -6.50 -1.12
N ASN A 382 11.40 -5.53 -0.73
CA ASN A 382 10.95 -4.32 -0.06
C ASN A 382 10.44 -3.31 -1.11
N GLU A 383 9.24 -2.77 -0.89
CA GLU A 383 8.62 -1.71 -1.70
C GLU A 383 8.45 -2.02 -3.21
N LYS A 384 8.54 -3.30 -3.58
CA LYS A 384 8.29 -3.76 -4.93
C LYS A 384 6.94 -4.43 -5.04
N TYR A 385 6.30 -4.25 -6.21
CA TYR A 385 4.94 -4.72 -6.47
C TYR A 385 4.92 -5.58 -7.73
N ALA A 386 4.07 -6.59 -7.71
CA ALA A 386 3.77 -7.42 -8.86
C ALA A 386 2.27 -7.31 -9.19
N GLU A 387 1.98 -7.04 -10.45
CA GLU A 387 0.65 -7.09 -11.01
C GLU A 387 0.37 -8.52 -11.45
N THR A 388 -0.78 -9.03 -11.04
CA THR A 388 -1.25 -10.36 -11.37
C THR A 388 -2.69 -10.28 -11.88
N ARG A 389 -3.24 -11.35 -12.45
CA ARG A 389 -4.66 -11.44 -12.83
C ARG A 389 -5.61 -11.14 -11.65
N TRP A 390 -5.17 -11.36 -10.41
CA TRP A 390 -5.95 -11.19 -9.19
C TRP A 390 -5.79 -9.83 -8.52
N GLY A 391 -4.90 -8.98 -9.03
CA GLY A 391 -4.61 -7.65 -8.51
C GLY A 391 -3.12 -7.37 -8.31
N ILE A 392 -2.83 -6.20 -7.72
CA ILE A 392 -1.46 -5.75 -7.45
C ILE A 392 -1.08 -6.16 -6.02
N PHE A 393 -0.03 -6.95 -5.90
CA PHE A 393 0.48 -7.43 -4.61
C PHE A 393 1.89 -6.92 -4.35
N ARG A 394 2.19 -6.57 -3.11
CA ARG A 394 3.58 -6.36 -2.68
C ARG A 394 4.33 -7.69 -2.79
N LEU A 395 5.59 -7.69 -3.24
CA LEU A 395 6.38 -8.94 -3.28
C LEU A 395 6.48 -9.61 -1.90
N ARG A 396 6.52 -8.81 -0.82
CA ARG A 396 6.54 -9.31 0.55
C ARG A 396 5.26 -10.09 0.93
N TYR A 397 4.18 -9.91 0.18
CA TYR A 397 2.94 -10.66 0.36
C TYR A 397 3.12 -12.15 0.14
N PHE A 398 3.98 -12.55 -0.77
CA PHE A 398 4.26 -13.95 -1.10
C PHE A 398 5.09 -14.67 -0.03
N PHE A 399 5.68 -13.91 0.90
CA PHE A 399 6.46 -14.45 2.01
C PHE A 399 5.58 -14.58 3.23
N SER A 400 5.37 -15.79 3.70
CA SER A 400 4.59 -16.10 4.89
C SER A 400 5.39 -16.99 5.83
N ASP A 401 5.22 -16.75 7.14
CA ASP A 401 5.84 -17.58 8.16
C ASP A 401 5.27 -19.01 8.06
N ARG A 402 6.15 -19.98 8.31
CA ARG A 402 5.77 -21.39 8.42
C ARG A 402 5.05 -21.60 9.73
N TYR A 403 3.94 -22.29 9.67
CA TYR A 403 3.28 -22.86 10.82
C TYR A 403 3.51 -24.37 10.81
N ASP A 404 4.18 -24.89 11.84
CA ASP A 404 4.45 -26.33 11.97
C ASP A 404 3.18 -27.04 12.49
N ASN A 405 2.59 -27.87 11.64
CA ASN A 405 1.37 -28.61 11.94
C ASN A 405 1.68 -30.11 11.78
N ASP A 406 2.30 -30.73 12.81
CA ASP A 406 2.66 -32.17 12.83
C ASP A 406 3.42 -32.69 11.60
N GLY A 407 4.34 -31.86 11.07
CA GLY A 407 5.17 -32.23 9.91
C GLY A 407 4.67 -31.67 8.58
N ASP A 408 3.46 -31.15 8.50
CA ASP A 408 2.98 -30.41 7.34
C ASP A 408 3.25 -28.92 7.51
N GLU A 409 4.01 -28.35 6.60
CA GLU A 409 4.31 -26.90 6.55
C GLU A 409 3.09 -26.15 6.01
N VAL A 410 2.32 -25.53 6.89
CA VAL A 410 1.14 -24.75 6.53
C VAL A 410 1.44 -23.25 6.66
N SER A 411 0.93 -22.47 5.73
CA SER A 411 1.01 -21.00 5.80
C SER A 411 0.16 -20.48 6.97
N THR A 412 0.68 -19.51 7.72
CA THR A 412 -0.08 -18.81 8.77
C THR A 412 -1.34 -18.13 8.21
N ARG A 413 -1.37 -17.81 6.92
CA ARG A 413 -2.55 -17.26 6.24
C ARG A 413 -3.66 -18.27 6.09
N LYS A 414 -3.32 -19.50 5.71
CA LYS A 414 -4.29 -20.61 5.63
C LYS A 414 -4.95 -20.86 6.98
N VAL A 415 -4.18 -20.79 8.06
CA VAL A 415 -4.70 -20.90 9.44
C VAL A 415 -5.64 -19.74 9.77
N LYS A 416 -5.30 -18.51 9.38
CA LYS A 416 -6.15 -17.33 9.57
C LYS A 416 -7.42 -17.38 8.72
N SER A 417 -7.33 -17.81 7.46
CA SER A 417 -8.49 -17.97 6.58
C SER A 417 -9.46 -19.00 7.18
N ALA A 418 -8.97 -20.19 7.58
CA ALA A 418 -9.79 -21.20 8.23
C ALA A 418 -10.45 -20.70 9.53
N LEU A 419 -9.74 -19.87 10.31
CA LEU A 419 -10.30 -19.26 11.52
C LEU A 419 -11.40 -18.24 11.19
N ARG A 420 -11.23 -17.45 10.13
CA ARG A 420 -12.24 -16.51 9.64
C ARG A 420 -13.50 -17.27 9.17
N ASP A 421 -13.32 -18.30 8.38
CA ASP A 421 -14.42 -19.12 7.89
C ASP A 421 -15.27 -19.76 9.01
N ILE A 422 -14.61 -20.19 10.10
CA ILE A 422 -15.32 -20.71 11.28
C ILE A 422 -16.15 -19.61 11.94
N ILE A 423 -15.60 -18.41 12.06
CA ILE A 423 -16.28 -17.28 12.72
C ILE A 423 -17.40 -16.73 11.84
N ASP A 424 -17.23 -16.70 10.53
CA ASP A 424 -18.25 -16.21 9.59
C ASP A 424 -19.47 -17.14 9.51
N HIS A 425 -19.25 -18.46 9.75
CA HIS A 425 -20.31 -19.46 9.78
C HIS A 425 -20.80 -19.80 11.20
N GLU A 426 -20.34 -19.08 12.24
CA GLU A 426 -20.83 -19.31 13.62
C GLU A 426 -22.25 -18.79 13.82
N ASP A 427 -22.98 -19.44 14.75
CA ASP A 427 -24.28 -18.94 15.20
C ASP A 427 -24.09 -17.65 16.00
N LYS A 428 -24.58 -16.53 15.46
CA LYS A 428 -24.47 -15.21 16.06
C LYS A 428 -25.21 -15.06 17.39
N SER A 429 -26.18 -15.91 17.68
CA SER A 429 -26.85 -15.95 18.99
C SER A 429 -25.99 -16.66 20.05
N HIS A 430 -25.12 -17.59 19.64
CA HIS A 430 -24.21 -18.33 20.51
C HIS A 430 -22.78 -18.37 19.94
N PRO A 431 -22.09 -17.23 19.89
CA PRO A 431 -20.77 -17.14 19.27
C PRO A 431 -19.73 -17.99 20.01
N LEU A 432 -18.88 -18.65 19.26
CA LEU A 432 -17.88 -19.58 19.77
C LEU A 432 -16.83 -18.86 20.64
N THR A 433 -16.53 -19.43 21.78
CA THR A 433 -15.43 -18.95 22.63
C THR A 433 -14.08 -19.33 22.05
N ASP A 434 -12.99 -18.64 22.46
CA ASP A 434 -11.62 -18.92 21.99
C ASP A 434 -11.19 -20.40 22.26
N ALA A 435 -11.78 -21.06 23.27
CA ALA A 435 -11.53 -22.48 23.54
C ALA A 435 -12.29 -23.40 22.57
N GLN A 436 -13.52 -23.04 22.22
CA GLN A 436 -14.31 -23.78 21.22
C GLN A 436 -13.74 -23.58 19.82
N LEU A 437 -13.22 -22.40 19.50
CA LEU A 437 -12.49 -22.12 18.26
C LEU A 437 -11.23 -23.01 18.17
N GLU A 438 -10.50 -23.24 19.28
CA GLU A 438 -9.36 -24.16 19.32
C GLU A 438 -9.79 -25.59 18.97
N GLU A 439 -10.90 -26.05 19.53
CA GLU A 439 -11.41 -27.39 19.25
C GLU A 439 -11.88 -27.54 17.81
N GLU A 440 -12.56 -26.54 17.25
CA GLU A 440 -13.05 -26.56 15.86
C GLU A 440 -11.88 -26.48 14.86
N MET A 441 -10.86 -25.66 15.14
CA MET A 441 -9.62 -25.63 14.36
C MET A 441 -8.90 -27.00 14.38
N ARG A 442 -8.88 -27.67 15.54
CA ARG A 442 -8.33 -29.03 15.66
C ARG A 442 -9.11 -30.06 14.84
N ARG A 443 -10.45 -29.95 14.80
CA ARG A 443 -11.29 -30.80 13.95
C ARG A 443 -11.01 -30.63 12.45
N ARG A 444 -10.65 -29.41 12.04
CA ARG A 444 -10.23 -29.10 10.66
C ARG A 444 -8.76 -29.45 10.37
N GLY A 445 -8.04 -30.05 11.34
CA GLY A 445 -6.66 -30.50 11.17
C GLY A 445 -5.60 -29.46 11.51
N PHE A 446 -5.94 -28.31 12.14
CA PHE A 446 -4.98 -27.30 12.57
C PHE A 446 -4.74 -27.40 14.08
N GLN A 447 -3.52 -27.75 14.49
CA GLN A 447 -3.15 -27.86 15.91
C GLN A 447 -2.78 -26.49 16.51
N THR A 448 -3.71 -25.56 16.49
CA THR A 448 -3.49 -24.21 17.02
C THR A 448 -3.80 -24.13 18.52
N LYS A 449 -2.92 -23.50 19.28
CA LYS A 449 -3.14 -23.25 20.72
C LYS A 449 -4.03 -22.02 20.91
N ARG A 450 -4.84 -22.01 21.99
CA ARG A 450 -5.74 -20.90 22.34
C ARG A 450 -5.06 -19.53 22.29
N ARG A 451 -3.82 -19.39 22.78
CA ARG A 451 -3.07 -18.11 22.71
C ARG A 451 -2.81 -17.66 21.28
N THR A 452 -2.54 -18.58 20.37
CA THR A 452 -2.33 -18.29 18.95
C THR A 452 -3.63 -17.83 18.30
N ILE A 453 -4.76 -18.48 18.64
CA ILE A 453 -6.09 -18.10 18.14
C ILE A 453 -6.46 -16.67 18.58
N VAL A 454 -6.24 -16.33 19.85
CA VAL A 454 -6.47 -14.96 20.35
C VAL A 454 -5.62 -13.95 19.58
N LYS A 455 -4.32 -14.24 19.38
CA LYS A 455 -3.41 -13.38 18.61
C LYS A 455 -3.89 -13.20 17.16
N TYR A 456 -4.29 -14.28 16.49
CA TYR A 456 -4.76 -14.20 15.09
C TYR A 456 -6.10 -13.48 14.98
N ARG A 457 -7.03 -13.72 15.90
CA ARG A 457 -8.31 -13.02 15.97
C ARG A 457 -8.10 -11.51 16.13
N GLU A 458 -7.23 -11.10 17.05
CA GLU A 458 -6.88 -9.68 17.27
C GLU A 458 -6.20 -9.06 16.06
N GLN A 459 -5.31 -9.78 15.39
CA GLN A 459 -4.68 -9.31 14.14
C GLN A 459 -5.67 -9.15 12.98
N MET A 460 -6.76 -9.89 12.97
CA MET A 460 -7.85 -9.78 11.99
C MET A 460 -8.94 -8.77 12.41
N ASN A 461 -8.74 -8.04 13.52
CA ASN A 461 -9.71 -7.11 14.11
C ASN A 461 -11.08 -7.76 14.43
N ILE A 462 -11.10 -9.05 14.74
CA ILE A 462 -12.32 -9.77 15.11
C ILE A 462 -12.53 -9.66 16.61
N PRO A 463 -13.68 -9.14 17.09
CA PRO A 463 -13.95 -8.96 18.51
C PRO A 463 -14.15 -10.29 19.25
N LYS A 464 -14.08 -10.26 20.60
CA LYS A 464 -14.34 -11.43 21.46
C LYS A 464 -15.77 -11.93 21.32
N SER A 465 -16.01 -13.21 21.65
CA SER A 465 -17.35 -13.82 21.57
C SER A 465 -18.45 -13.01 22.26
N SER A 466 -18.16 -12.37 23.41
CA SER A 466 -19.12 -11.52 24.13
C SER A 466 -19.56 -10.28 23.34
N LEU A 467 -18.71 -9.77 22.44
CA LEU A 467 -18.99 -8.61 21.57
C LEU A 467 -19.54 -8.99 20.20
N ARG A 468 -19.41 -10.27 19.80
CA ARG A 468 -19.97 -10.82 18.56
C ARG A 468 -21.43 -11.30 18.73
N ARG A 469 -21.89 -11.44 19.96
CA ARG A 469 -23.26 -11.86 20.25
C ARG A 469 -24.25 -10.79 19.77
N GLN A 470 -25.12 -11.19 18.87
CA GLN A 470 -26.22 -10.35 18.35
C GLN A 470 -27.52 -10.69 19.06
#